data_d3c686e9d4970b2f5f76ac9f61ec2e40
#
_entry.id   d3c686e9d4970b2f5f76ac9f61ec2e40
#
_cell.length_a   1.000
_cell.length_b   1.000
_cell.length_c   1.000
_cell.angle_alpha   90.00
_cell.angle_beta   90.00
_cell.angle_gamma   90.00
#
_symmetry.space_group_name_H-M   'P 1'
#
loop_
_entity.id
_entity.type
_entity.pdbx_description
1 polymer ?
#
loop_
_entity_poly.entity_id
_entity_poly.type
_entity_poly.pdbx_seq_one_letter_code
_entity_poly.pdbx_strand_id
1 'polypeptide(L)' 'MNMLNLNAIPSPSRAATDLSYEADLKVALDPVLDDLLDRTEAAGWDRRKAAYTIMFLAARKLTTKPSPEIAPSVS' A
#
# COMPACT_ATOMS: atom_id res chain seq x y z
N MET A 1 1.28 -10.35 -17.26
CA MET A 1 1.34 -10.22 -16.79
C MET A 1 1.43 -9.91 -15.86
N ASN A 2 1.32 -9.85 -15.78
CA ASN A 2 1.50 -9.51 -15.04
C ASN A 2 1.52 -9.67 -13.99
N MET A 3 1.30 -9.89 -13.89
CA MET A 3 1.27 -10.07 -13.09
C MET A 3 1.75 -10.11 -12.16
N LEU A 4 2.09 -10.03 -11.98
CA LEU A 4 2.71 -10.06 -11.30
C LEU A 4 2.83 -9.69 -10.13
N ASN A 5 2.72 -9.00 -10.16
CA ASN A 5 2.97 -8.34 -9.14
C ASN A 5 2.22 -8.62 -7.98
N LEU A 6 1.15 -9.11 -8.06
CA LEU A 6 0.39 -9.52 -7.00
C LEU A 6 1.09 -10.47 -6.17
N ASN A 7 1.95 -11.21 -6.79
CA ASN A 7 2.67 -12.21 -6.09
C ASN A 7 3.74 -11.64 -5.23
N ALA A 8 3.99 -10.35 -5.37
CA ALA A 8 5.05 -9.75 -4.61
C ALA A 8 4.63 -9.42 -3.19
N ILE A 9 3.37 -9.53 -2.87
CA ILE A 9 2.89 -9.21 -1.53
C ILE A 9 2.61 -10.50 -0.79
N PRO A 10 3.48 -10.88 0.13
CA PRO A 10 3.29 -12.13 0.86
C PRO A 10 2.12 -12.04 1.83
N SER A 11 1.59 -13.18 2.18
CA SER A 11 0.50 -13.23 3.13
C SER A 11 1.02 -13.06 4.55
N PRO A 12 0.20 -12.58 5.45
CA PRO A 12 0.64 -12.43 6.82
C PRO A 12 0.77 -13.76 7.51
N SER A 13 1.71 -13.87 8.43
CA SER A 13 1.89 -15.08 9.20
C SER A 13 1.48 -14.87 10.64
N ARG A 14 0.95 -13.72 11.00
CA ARG A 14 0.49 -13.50 12.36
C ARG A 14 -0.74 -12.61 12.33
N ALA A 15 -1.43 -12.56 13.46
CA ALA A 15 -2.67 -11.78 13.54
C ALA A 15 -2.38 -10.30 13.52
N ALA A 16 -3.32 -9.53 13.04
CA ALA A 16 -3.17 -8.09 12.95
C ALA A 16 -2.98 -7.44 14.31
N THR A 17 -3.37 -8.12 15.38
CA THR A 17 -3.20 -7.58 16.73
C THR A 17 -1.82 -7.89 17.30
N ASP A 18 -1.02 -8.69 16.61
CA ASP A 18 0.31 -9.02 17.09
C ASP A 18 1.21 -7.79 16.94
N LEU A 19 2.05 -7.55 17.94
CA LEU A 19 2.90 -6.37 17.92
C LEU A 19 3.86 -6.33 16.75
N SER A 20 4.23 -7.48 16.23
CA SER A 20 5.16 -7.53 15.10
C SER A 20 4.48 -7.50 13.75
N TYR A 21 3.16 -7.45 13.73
CA TYR A 21 2.43 -7.48 12.47
C TYR A 21 2.81 -6.30 11.57
N GLU A 22 2.90 -5.11 12.15
CA GLU A 22 3.23 -3.94 11.36
C GLU A 22 4.64 -3.99 10.81
N ALA A 23 5.56 -4.55 11.56
CA ALA A 23 6.93 -4.69 11.07
C ALA A 23 6.96 -5.64 9.89
N ASP A 24 6.21 -6.73 9.98
CA ASP A 24 6.14 -7.68 8.88
C ASP A 24 5.48 -7.05 7.66
N LEU A 25 4.47 -6.23 7.89
CA LEU A 25 3.77 -5.57 6.80
C LEU A 25 4.70 -4.60 6.08
N LYS A 26 5.52 -3.88 6.83
CA LYS A 26 6.49 -2.97 6.21
C LYS A 26 7.44 -3.74 5.32
N VAL A 27 7.93 -4.87 5.79
CA VAL A 27 8.85 -5.66 5.01
C VAL A 27 8.15 -6.18 3.74
N ALA A 28 6.88 -6.52 3.85
CA ALA A 28 6.14 -7.03 2.70
C ALA A 28 5.88 -5.95 1.68
N LEU A 29 5.59 -4.73 2.12
CA LEU A 29 5.20 -3.67 1.19
C LEU A 29 6.37 -2.85 0.66
N ASP A 30 7.47 -2.80 1.40
CA ASP A 30 8.58 -1.97 0.99
C ASP A 30 9.07 -2.23 -0.44
N PRO A 31 9.34 -3.47 -0.82
CA PRO A 31 9.80 -3.70 -2.19
C PRO A 31 8.72 -3.41 -3.23
N VAL A 32 7.45 -3.55 -2.86
CA VAL A 32 6.36 -3.25 -3.79
C VAL A 32 6.30 -1.75 -4.01
N LEU A 33 6.52 -0.96 -2.96
CA LEU A 33 6.55 0.48 -3.09
C LEU A 33 7.75 0.94 -3.89
N ASP A 34 8.89 0.32 -3.66
CA ASP A 34 10.08 0.65 -4.43
C ASP A 34 9.84 0.41 -5.90
N ASP A 35 9.22 -0.71 -6.23
CA ASP A 35 8.93 -1.04 -7.61
C ASP A 35 7.95 -0.02 -8.20
N LEU A 36 6.95 0.36 -7.44
CA LEU A 36 5.98 1.34 -7.91
C LEU A 36 6.67 2.68 -8.17
N LEU A 37 7.54 3.09 -7.27
CA LEU A 37 8.27 4.34 -7.44
C LEU A 37 9.21 4.27 -8.64
N ASP A 38 9.86 3.13 -8.83
CA ASP A 38 10.74 2.95 -9.98
C ASP A 38 9.97 3.08 -11.27
N ARG A 39 8.80 2.48 -11.35
CA ARG A 39 7.99 2.54 -12.56
C ARG A 39 7.45 3.95 -12.79
N THR A 40 7.10 4.63 -11.71
CA THR A 40 6.60 5.98 -11.81
C THR A 40 7.70 6.91 -12.31
N GLU A 41 8.90 6.72 -11.78
CA GLU A 41 10.03 7.53 -12.19
C GLU A 41 10.40 7.22 -13.64
N ALA A 42 10.36 5.97 -14.02
CA ALA A 42 10.66 5.59 -15.40
C ALA A 42 9.65 6.20 -16.37
N ALA A 43 8.45 6.45 -15.92
CA ALA A 43 7.44 7.08 -16.75
C ALA A 43 7.63 8.60 -16.84
N GLY A 44 8.55 9.15 -16.08
CA GLY A 44 8.85 10.57 -16.16
C GLY A 44 8.45 11.40 -14.96
N TRP A 45 7.87 10.78 -13.93
CA TRP A 45 7.44 11.54 -12.78
C TRP A 45 8.56 11.69 -11.76
N ASP A 46 8.54 12.78 -11.02
CA ASP A 46 9.53 13.00 -9.98
C ASP A 46 9.31 12.00 -8.84
N ARG A 47 10.37 11.32 -8.43
CA ARG A 47 10.25 10.26 -7.43
C ARG A 47 9.78 10.79 -6.08
N ARG A 48 10.31 11.94 -5.66
CA ARG A 48 9.93 12.48 -4.37
C ARG A 48 8.47 12.90 -4.35
N LYS A 49 8.01 13.54 -5.41
CA LYS A 49 6.61 13.93 -5.49
C LYS A 49 5.72 12.72 -5.62
N ALA A 50 6.20 11.69 -6.31
CA ALA A 50 5.43 10.45 -6.41
C ALA A 50 5.27 9.82 -5.03
N ALA A 51 6.31 9.81 -4.22
CA ALA A 51 6.22 9.25 -2.89
C ALA A 51 5.23 10.02 -2.02
N TYR A 52 5.25 11.35 -2.10
CA TYR A 52 4.29 12.16 -1.39
C TYR A 52 2.87 11.87 -1.84
N THR A 53 2.69 11.73 -3.14
CA THR A 53 1.38 11.47 -3.69
C THR A 53 0.85 10.12 -3.23
N ILE A 54 1.71 9.12 -3.20
CA ILE A 54 1.32 7.80 -2.73
C ILE A 54 0.88 7.86 -1.27
N MET A 55 1.63 8.58 -0.45
CA MET A 55 1.30 8.72 0.95
C MET A 55 -0.07 9.39 1.10
N PHE A 56 -0.29 10.43 0.32
CA PHE A 56 -1.53 11.17 0.35
C PHE A 56 -2.70 10.31 -0.09
N LEU A 57 -2.52 9.58 -1.17
CA LEU A 57 -3.57 8.72 -1.68
C LEU A 57 -3.88 7.60 -0.71
N ALA A 58 -2.85 7.04 -0.09
CA ALA A 58 -3.05 5.99 0.89
C ALA A 58 -3.83 6.51 2.08
N ALA A 59 -3.52 7.73 2.53
CA ALA A 59 -4.23 8.33 3.64
C ALA A 59 -5.69 8.57 3.30
N ARG A 60 -5.95 8.97 2.07
CA ARG A 60 -7.33 9.19 1.66
C ARG A 60 -8.15 7.92 1.68
N LYS A 61 -7.50 6.80 1.39
CA LYS A 61 -8.22 5.54 1.37
C LYS A 61 -8.66 5.11 2.77
N LEU A 62 -8.05 5.68 3.79
CA LEU A 62 -8.48 5.39 5.15
C LEU A 62 -9.82 6.06 5.43
N THR A 63 -10.10 7.17 4.78
CA THR A 63 -11.31 7.91 5.06
C THR A 63 -12.39 7.71 4.01
N THR A 64 -12.01 7.45 2.77
CA THR A 64 -13.00 7.35 1.72
C THR A 64 -13.38 5.93 1.40
N LYS A 65 -12.67 4.97 1.94
CA LYS A 65 -13.00 3.59 1.68
C LYS A 65 -13.04 2.86 2.99
N PRO A 66 -14.08 3.07 3.76
CA PRO A 66 -14.17 2.46 5.08
C PRO A 66 -14.35 0.98 4.97
N SER A 67 -14.07 0.30 6.04
CA SER A 67 -14.28 -1.13 6.03
C SER A 67 -15.76 -1.38 5.95
N PRO A 68 -16.14 -2.54 5.47
CA PRO A 68 -17.53 -2.84 5.21
C PRO A 68 -18.45 -2.66 6.42
N GLU A 69 -17.93 -2.94 7.57
CA GLU A 69 -18.78 -2.85 8.73
C GLU A 69 -19.07 -1.41 9.08
N ILE A 70 -18.35 -0.50 8.55
CA ILE A 70 -18.58 0.82 8.83
C ILE A 70 -19.29 1.48 7.84
N ALA A 71 -19.27 1.13 6.92
CA ALA A 71 -19.84 1.76 5.94
C ALA A 71 -20.78 2.42 5.93
N PRO A 72 -21.17 2.48 5.90
CA PRO A 72 -21.90 3.06 5.57
C PRO A 72 -22.32 3.99 5.55
N SER A 73 -22.58 4.13 5.88
CA SER A 73 -23.10 4.99 6.04
C SER A 73 -22.90 5.90 5.56
N VAL A 74 -22.57 6.17 5.58
CA VAL A 74 -22.33 7.14 5.25
C VAL A 74 -22.36 7.42 4.35
N SER A 75 -22.42 7.19 3.98
CA SER A 75 -22.42 7.59 3.20
C SER A 75 -22.34 7.94 2.93
#